data_1aed7c307f62130f5e617ef9ea917996
#
_entry.id   1aed7c307f62130f5e617ef9ea917996
#
_cell.length_a   1.000
_cell.length_b   1.000
_cell.length_c   1.000
_cell.angle_alpha   90.00
_cell.angle_beta   90.00
_cell.angle_gamma   90.00
#
_symmetry.space_group_name_H-M   'P 1'
#
loop_
_entity.id
_entity.type
_entity.pdbx_description
1 polymer ?
#
loop_
_entity_poly.entity_id
_entity_poly.type
_entity_poly.pdbx_seq_one_letter_code
_entity_poly.pdbx_strand_id
1 'polypeptide(L)'
;MGSTKVVFLTGLKEELVEEVVSYCPADYDIVVLDKSSTEDQRIEEVRDADFLLCYGHDPSDEVIKSMEKCRLVQLLAAGYDRMNLDLLAELEIPCANNGGANSWAVADQAVLLMLAIYKQLLASDKSTRAGRWSLPITGQNTFEMADKRVGILGIGNIGRQVAKRVQGFDAKVQYFDLYPLDEKTAAELNVEYVSLEELFSTSDIISCHTPLTNDTKHIVNADTLSLMKPTAILINTSRGPVVDEEALINALDNGVIAAAGLDVFEEEPVSPDNPLLKMDNVVATPHMAGTTWDTWARRANFGFENMERIRNGEAPQAVVKNFDSM
;
A
#
# COMPACT_ATOMS: atom_id res chain seq x y z
N MET A 1 38.29 -9.82 2.31
CA MET A 1 37.29 -8.92 1.72
C MET A 1 36.86 -8.02 2.85
N GLY A 2 36.71 -6.69 2.64
CA GLY A 2 36.17 -5.80 3.67
C GLY A 2 34.73 -6.18 4.03
N SER A 3 34.23 -5.78 5.21
CA SER A 3 32.83 -5.92 5.59
C SER A 3 31.96 -5.13 4.62
N THR A 4 30.80 -5.66 4.25
CA THR A 4 29.82 -4.95 3.40
C THR A 4 29.07 -3.95 4.27
N LYS A 5 29.17 -2.66 3.97
CA LYS A 5 28.52 -1.61 4.78
C LYS A 5 27.09 -1.35 4.30
N VAL A 6 26.15 -1.42 5.22
CA VAL A 6 24.76 -1.07 5.02
C VAL A 6 24.38 0.10 5.91
N VAL A 7 23.82 1.16 5.36
CA VAL A 7 23.22 2.23 6.15
C VAL A 7 21.70 2.03 6.16
N PHE A 8 21.11 1.98 7.34
CA PHE A 8 19.66 1.86 7.52
C PHE A 8 19.07 3.19 8.00
N LEU A 9 18.47 3.93 7.05
CA LEU A 9 17.68 5.12 7.37
C LEU A 9 16.29 4.72 7.81
N THR A 10 15.92 5.03 9.06
CA THR A 10 14.67 4.53 9.60
C THR A 10 13.92 5.51 10.48
N GLY A 11 12.59 5.43 10.42
CA GLY A 11 11.69 6.09 11.38
C GLY A 11 11.06 5.12 12.37
N LEU A 12 11.56 3.87 12.43
CA LEU A 12 11.05 2.83 13.31
C LEU A 12 11.44 3.05 14.78
N LYS A 13 10.65 2.46 15.66
CA LYS A 13 11.02 2.32 17.07
C LYS A 13 12.11 1.26 17.23
N GLU A 14 12.90 1.38 18.29
CA GLU A 14 14.05 0.52 18.60
C GLU A 14 13.74 -0.98 18.48
N GLU A 15 12.64 -1.45 19.07
CA GLU A 15 12.20 -2.86 19.01
C GLU A 15 12.05 -3.39 17.57
N LEU A 16 11.54 -2.55 16.66
CA LEU A 16 11.37 -2.93 15.26
C LEU A 16 12.67 -2.81 14.46
N VAL A 17 13.56 -1.90 14.86
CA VAL A 17 14.91 -1.82 14.33
C VAL A 17 15.68 -3.09 14.67
N GLU A 18 15.64 -3.52 15.94
CA GLU A 18 16.26 -4.76 16.40
C GLU A 18 15.74 -5.98 15.62
N GLU A 19 14.42 -6.06 15.41
CA GLU A 19 13.80 -7.13 14.60
C GLU A 19 14.35 -7.13 13.17
N VAL A 20 14.38 -5.99 12.48
CA VAL A 20 14.92 -5.90 11.11
C VAL A 20 16.40 -6.25 11.07
N VAL A 21 17.20 -5.72 12.01
CA VAL A 21 18.64 -5.94 12.07
C VAL A 21 18.98 -7.41 12.39
N SER A 22 18.11 -8.12 13.12
CA SER A 22 18.31 -9.54 13.44
C SER A 22 18.42 -10.45 12.22
N TYR A 23 17.90 -10.01 11.05
CA TYR A 23 17.99 -10.71 9.78
C TYR A 23 19.21 -10.30 8.94
N CYS A 24 20.01 -9.33 9.42
CA CYS A 24 21.22 -8.89 8.72
C CYS A 24 22.26 -10.00 8.71
N PRO A 25 22.88 -10.32 7.54
CA PRO A 25 23.98 -11.28 7.48
C PRO A 25 25.14 -10.88 8.40
N ALA A 26 25.77 -11.88 9.04
CA ALA A 26 26.79 -11.63 10.07
C ALA A 26 28.09 -10.97 9.56
N ASP A 27 28.32 -11.00 8.26
CA ASP A 27 29.47 -10.37 7.60
C ASP A 27 29.17 -8.96 7.07
N TYR A 28 27.96 -8.42 7.38
CA TYR A 28 27.60 -7.04 7.08
C TYR A 28 27.88 -6.14 8.28
N ASP A 29 28.26 -4.91 8.01
CA ASP A 29 28.35 -3.83 8.98
C ASP A 29 27.17 -2.88 8.78
N ILE A 30 26.18 -2.95 9.68
CA ILE A 30 24.96 -2.17 9.57
C ILE A 30 24.99 -0.97 10.51
N VAL A 31 24.91 0.23 9.94
CA VAL A 31 24.79 1.50 10.65
C VAL A 31 23.35 1.97 10.61
N VAL A 32 22.72 2.09 11.78
CA VAL A 32 21.33 2.56 11.88
C VAL A 32 21.30 4.06 12.15
N LEU A 33 20.59 4.79 11.30
CA LEU A 33 20.37 6.23 11.42
C LEU A 33 18.86 6.49 11.54
N ASP A 34 18.45 6.93 12.70
CA ASP A 34 17.06 7.28 12.99
C ASP A 34 16.72 8.75 12.63
N LYS A 35 15.50 9.18 12.96
CA LYS A 35 15.03 10.55 12.70
C LYS A 35 15.81 11.63 13.45
N SER A 36 16.56 11.30 14.50
CA SER A 36 17.36 12.25 15.27
C SER A 36 18.73 12.53 14.63
N SER A 37 19.18 11.67 13.71
CA SER A 37 20.43 11.86 12.98
C SER A 37 20.37 13.13 12.12
N THR A 38 21.44 13.90 12.14
CA THR A 38 21.56 15.10 11.31
C THR A 38 21.78 14.73 9.84
N GLU A 39 21.53 15.68 8.95
CA GLU A 39 21.79 15.45 7.51
C GLU A 39 23.28 15.23 7.25
N ASP A 40 24.18 15.98 7.91
CA ASP A 40 25.62 15.80 7.80
C ASP A 40 26.04 14.38 8.20
N GLN A 41 25.48 13.84 9.28
CA GLN A 41 25.75 12.45 9.71
C GLN A 41 25.28 11.45 8.65
N ARG A 42 24.12 11.67 8.05
CA ARG A 42 23.61 10.80 6.97
C ARG A 42 24.52 10.84 5.74
N ILE A 43 24.94 12.04 5.33
CA ILE A 43 25.87 12.26 4.22
C ILE A 43 27.21 11.56 4.48
N GLU A 44 27.75 11.67 5.68
CA GLU A 44 29.02 11.03 6.05
C GLU A 44 28.93 9.51 5.98
N GLU A 45 27.86 8.94 6.56
CA GLU A 45 27.69 7.48 6.64
C GLU A 45 27.36 6.83 5.30
N VAL A 46 26.57 7.50 4.42
CA VAL A 46 26.21 6.90 3.12
C VAL A 46 27.33 6.97 2.08
N ARG A 47 28.34 7.82 2.30
CA ARG A 47 29.41 8.07 1.31
C ARG A 47 30.13 6.80 0.88
N ASP A 48 30.45 5.94 1.83
CA ASP A 48 31.16 4.69 1.59
C ASP A 48 30.30 3.42 1.77
N ALA A 49 28.98 3.60 1.94
CA ALA A 49 28.05 2.49 2.06
C ALA A 49 27.88 1.71 0.75
N ASP A 50 27.89 0.40 0.82
CA ASP A 50 27.60 -0.49 -0.30
C ASP A 50 26.11 -0.51 -0.62
N PHE A 51 25.24 -0.36 0.41
CA PHE A 51 23.79 -0.41 0.32
C PHE A 51 23.13 0.60 1.24
N LEU A 52 21.99 1.15 0.78
CA LEU A 52 21.10 1.96 1.59
C LEU A 52 19.78 1.20 1.80
N LEU A 53 19.41 0.98 3.06
CA LEU A 53 18.12 0.42 3.46
C LEU A 53 17.22 1.54 4.00
N CYS A 54 15.95 1.61 3.61
CA CYS A 54 15.05 2.69 4.02
C CYS A 54 13.70 2.19 4.51
N TYR A 55 13.19 2.79 5.61
CA TYR A 55 11.81 2.66 6.04
C TYR A 55 11.35 3.85 6.89
N GLY A 56 10.31 4.56 6.42
CA GLY A 56 9.69 5.67 7.16
C GLY A 56 10.61 6.91 7.30
N HIS A 57 11.72 6.89 6.60
CA HIS A 57 12.62 8.01 6.40
C HIS A 57 13.31 7.86 5.04
N ASP A 58 13.03 8.80 4.14
CA ASP A 58 13.59 8.81 2.79
C ASP A 58 14.82 9.72 2.77
N PRO A 59 15.87 9.39 1.98
CA PRO A 59 17.05 10.23 1.84
C PRO A 59 16.72 11.52 1.07
N SER A 60 17.33 12.65 1.47
CA SER A 60 17.32 13.87 0.69
C SER A 60 18.16 13.72 -0.58
N ASP A 61 17.99 14.66 -1.52
CA ASP A 61 18.83 14.68 -2.74
C ASP A 61 20.33 14.84 -2.43
N GLU A 62 20.67 15.58 -1.36
CA GLU A 62 22.04 15.74 -0.89
C GLU A 62 22.63 14.44 -0.38
N VAL A 63 21.84 13.66 0.36
CA VAL A 63 22.22 12.31 0.82
C VAL A 63 22.41 11.38 -0.38
N ILE A 64 21.48 11.38 -1.35
CA ILE A 64 21.58 10.55 -2.58
C ILE A 64 22.85 10.90 -3.37
N LYS A 65 23.13 12.20 -3.60
CA LYS A 65 24.33 12.66 -4.30
C LYS A 65 25.65 12.30 -3.63
N SER A 66 25.61 12.03 -2.33
CA SER A 66 26.80 11.70 -1.53
C SER A 66 27.16 10.21 -1.57
N MET A 67 26.35 9.37 -2.19
CA MET A 67 26.56 7.92 -2.30
C MET A 67 27.63 7.60 -3.35
N GLU A 68 28.90 7.42 -2.93
CA GLU A 68 29.99 7.15 -3.88
C GLU A 68 30.13 5.67 -4.27
N LYS A 69 29.60 4.74 -3.45
CA LYS A 69 29.75 3.29 -3.63
C LYS A 69 28.44 2.52 -3.63
N CYS A 70 27.31 3.19 -3.40
CA CYS A 70 26.03 2.54 -3.24
C CYS A 70 25.63 1.78 -4.52
N ARG A 71 25.27 0.51 -4.35
CA ARG A 71 24.88 -0.39 -5.43
C ARG A 71 23.40 -0.69 -5.45
N LEU A 72 22.67 -0.33 -4.38
CA LEU A 72 21.22 -0.50 -4.27
C LEU A 72 20.68 0.39 -3.17
N VAL A 73 19.60 1.10 -3.47
CA VAL A 73 18.67 1.63 -2.48
C VAL A 73 17.52 0.64 -2.32
N GLN A 74 17.38 0.04 -1.14
CA GLN A 74 16.37 -0.96 -0.83
C GLN A 74 15.32 -0.36 0.09
N LEU A 75 14.07 -0.29 -0.37
CA LEU A 75 12.93 0.12 0.44
C LEU A 75 12.30 -1.09 1.12
N LEU A 76 12.07 -1.02 2.43
CA LEU A 76 11.25 -2.00 3.16
C LEU A 76 9.74 -1.73 3.00
N ALA A 77 9.37 -0.65 2.31
CA ALA A 77 8.01 -0.29 1.95
C ALA A 77 7.66 -0.77 0.53
N ALA A 78 6.36 -0.89 0.22
CA ALA A 78 5.90 -1.11 -1.15
C ALA A 78 5.89 0.19 -1.97
N GLY A 79 5.53 1.32 -1.33
CA GLY A 79 5.50 2.63 -1.94
C GLY A 79 6.89 3.23 -2.10
N TYR A 80 7.06 4.00 -3.15
CA TYR A 80 8.31 4.65 -3.54
C TYR A 80 8.08 6.08 -4.07
N ASP A 81 6.89 6.59 -3.92
CA ASP A 81 6.40 7.88 -4.43
C ASP A 81 7.15 9.09 -3.85
N ARG A 82 7.88 8.92 -2.75
CA ARG A 82 8.73 9.95 -2.13
C ARG A 82 10.22 9.83 -2.52
N MET A 83 10.59 8.80 -3.27
CA MET A 83 11.98 8.58 -3.68
C MET A 83 12.27 9.34 -4.97
N ASN A 84 13.37 10.09 -5.00
CA ASN A 84 13.83 10.74 -6.23
C ASN A 84 14.47 9.70 -7.16
N LEU A 85 13.60 8.99 -7.90
CA LEU A 85 14.02 7.93 -8.81
C LEU A 85 14.81 8.44 -10.01
N ASP A 86 14.56 9.68 -10.46
CA ASP A 86 15.29 10.28 -11.58
C ASP A 86 16.74 10.54 -11.19
N LEU A 87 16.99 11.10 -10.00
CA LEU A 87 18.33 11.30 -9.47
C LEU A 87 19.08 9.98 -9.26
N LEU A 88 18.40 8.95 -8.74
CA LEU A 88 18.99 7.61 -8.60
C LEU A 88 19.34 7.01 -9.96
N ALA A 89 18.51 7.21 -10.98
CA ALA A 89 18.78 6.76 -12.34
C ALA A 89 19.96 7.50 -12.98
N GLU A 90 20.07 8.83 -12.76
CA GLU A 90 21.25 9.63 -13.20
C GLU A 90 22.56 9.12 -12.58
N LEU A 91 22.50 8.63 -11.36
CA LEU A 91 23.65 8.06 -10.64
C LEU A 91 23.86 6.57 -10.91
N GLU A 92 23.04 5.96 -11.77
CA GLU A 92 23.05 4.52 -12.07
C GLU A 92 22.84 3.62 -10.84
N ILE A 93 22.15 4.14 -9.79
CA ILE A 93 21.85 3.40 -8.56
C ILE A 93 20.45 2.80 -8.66
N PRO A 94 20.29 1.47 -8.73
CA PRO A 94 18.96 0.86 -8.72
C PRO A 94 18.24 1.10 -7.39
N CYS A 95 16.92 1.33 -7.47
CA CYS A 95 16.02 1.36 -6.32
C CYS A 95 15.09 0.15 -6.39
N ALA A 96 14.95 -0.59 -5.30
CA ALA A 96 14.02 -1.71 -5.19
C ALA A 96 13.06 -1.51 -4.00
N ASN A 97 11.81 -1.92 -4.16
CA ASN A 97 10.84 -1.93 -3.08
C ASN A 97 10.78 -3.30 -2.37
N ASN A 98 9.80 -3.52 -1.49
CA ASN A 98 9.70 -4.74 -0.69
C ASN A 98 9.22 -5.99 -1.43
N GLY A 99 9.09 -5.97 -2.76
CA GLY A 99 8.73 -7.13 -3.58
C GLY A 99 7.37 -7.75 -3.26
N GLY A 100 6.49 -7.03 -2.58
CA GLY A 100 5.19 -7.54 -2.15
C GLY A 100 5.20 -8.26 -0.78
N ALA A 101 6.26 -8.12 0.01
CA ALA A 101 6.39 -8.73 1.34
C ALA A 101 5.26 -8.35 2.32
N ASN A 102 4.57 -7.23 2.08
CA ASN A 102 3.41 -6.77 2.84
C ASN A 102 2.05 -7.06 2.16
N SER A 103 2.03 -7.71 1.00
CA SER A 103 0.81 -7.86 0.20
C SER A 103 -0.31 -8.62 0.94
N TRP A 104 0.03 -9.58 1.77
CA TRP A 104 -0.93 -10.33 2.56
C TRP A 104 -1.59 -9.44 3.62
N ALA A 105 -0.79 -8.66 4.35
CA ALA A 105 -1.30 -7.76 5.38
C ALA A 105 -2.23 -6.69 4.79
N VAL A 106 -1.84 -6.07 3.66
CA VAL A 106 -2.70 -5.07 2.98
C VAL A 106 -3.99 -5.70 2.49
N ALA A 107 -3.92 -6.92 1.94
CA ALA A 107 -5.12 -7.62 1.48
C ALA A 107 -6.05 -8.00 2.64
N ASP A 108 -5.51 -8.39 3.79
CA ASP A 108 -6.28 -8.66 5.00
C ASP A 108 -7.00 -7.39 5.48
N GLN A 109 -6.30 -6.24 5.49
CA GLN A 109 -6.89 -4.96 5.85
C GLN A 109 -7.99 -4.53 4.88
N ALA A 110 -7.79 -4.68 3.57
CA ALA A 110 -8.80 -4.36 2.57
C ALA A 110 -10.09 -5.17 2.80
N VAL A 111 -9.96 -6.48 3.02
CA VAL A 111 -11.09 -7.36 3.31
C VAL A 111 -11.73 -7.03 4.67
N LEU A 112 -10.92 -6.70 5.68
CA LEU A 112 -11.43 -6.24 6.98
C LEU A 112 -12.31 -4.98 6.83
N LEU A 113 -11.87 -3.99 6.04
CA LEU A 113 -12.66 -2.78 5.79
C LEU A 113 -13.97 -3.10 5.06
N MET A 114 -13.95 -3.99 4.04
CA MET A 114 -15.16 -4.46 3.35
C MET A 114 -16.15 -5.08 4.34
N LEU A 115 -15.69 -6.01 5.16
CA LEU A 115 -16.52 -6.71 6.14
C LEU A 115 -16.99 -5.79 7.27
N ALA A 116 -16.14 -4.87 7.74
CA ALA A 116 -16.50 -3.91 8.78
C ALA A 116 -17.66 -3.00 8.33
N ILE A 117 -17.65 -2.56 7.07
CA ILE A 117 -18.73 -1.79 6.47
C ILE A 117 -19.98 -2.67 6.30
N TYR A 118 -19.85 -3.82 5.64
CA TYR A 118 -20.98 -4.70 5.33
C TYR A 118 -21.68 -5.23 6.58
N LYS A 119 -20.96 -5.42 7.68
CA LYS A 119 -21.54 -5.88 8.97
C LYS A 119 -21.83 -4.74 9.95
N GLN A 120 -21.59 -3.47 9.55
CA GLN A 120 -21.71 -2.31 10.44
C GLN A 120 -20.98 -2.52 11.78
N LEU A 121 -19.78 -3.07 11.72
CA LEU A 121 -19.04 -3.56 12.89
C LEU A 121 -18.86 -2.47 13.95
N LEU A 122 -18.41 -1.28 13.55
CA LEU A 122 -18.10 -0.18 14.48
C LEU A 122 -19.38 0.33 15.19
N ALA A 123 -20.46 0.51 14.43
CA ALA A 123 -21.74 0.94 14.99
C ALA A 123 -22.33 -0.11 15.93
N SER A 124 -22.22 -1.39 15.56
CA SER A 124 -22.70 -2.52 16.37
C SER A 124 -21.92 -2.66 17.67
N ASP A 125 -20.57 -2.59 17.63
CA ASP A 125 -19.71 -2.64 18.83
C ASP A 125 -20.02 -1.45 19.76
N LYS A 126 -20.06 -0.22 19.22
CA LYS A 126 -20.39 0.99 19.98
C LYS A 126 -21.77 0.89 20.66
N SER A 127 -22.77 0.38 19.95
CA SER A 127 -24.12 0.18 20.48
C SER A 127 -24.14 -0.86 21.60
N THR A 128 -23.51 -2.01 21.38
CA THR A 128 -23.46 -3.12 22.34
C THR A 128 -22.74 -2.69 23.64
N ARG A 129 -21.59 -2.02 23.53
CA ARG A 129 -20.86 -1.48 24.71
C ARG A 129 -21.67 -0.44 25.48
N ALA A 130 -22.56 0.29 24.81
CA ALA A 130 -23.48 1.24 25.46
C ALA A 130 -24.74 0.56 26.01
N GLY A 131 -24.83 -0.77 26.06
CA GLY A 131 -25.98 -1.53 26.59
C GLY A 131 -27.19 -1.54 25.65
N ARG A 132 -27.06 -1.10 24.40
CA ARG A 132 -28.16 -1.12 23.42
C ARG A 132 -28.05 -2.37 22.55
N TRP A 133 -29.03 -3.24 22.65
CA TRP A 133 -29.10 -4.53 21.94
C TRP A 133 -30.01 -4.46 20.70
N SER A 134 -29.99 -3.36 19.96
CA SER A 134 -31.00 -3.06 18.92
C SER A 134 -30.47 -2.83 17.51
N LEU A 135 -29.16 -2.88 17.28
CA LEU A 135 -28.56 -2.74 15.94
C LEU A 135 -28.00 -4.07 15.48
N PRO A 136 -28.07 -4.39 14.26
CA PRO A 136 -29.06 -4.27 13.18
C PRO A 136 -29.96 -5.49 13.12
N ILE A 137 -30.82 -5.68 14.10
CA ILE A 137 -31.64 -6.90 14.30
C ILE A 137 -32.40 -7.34 13.03
N THR A 138 -32.71 -6.40 12.14
CA THR A 138 -33.45 -6.71 10.92
C THR A 138 -32.54 -7.02 9.72
N GLY A 139 -31.22 -6.83 9.83
CA GLY A 139 -30.29 -6.96 8.73
C GLY A 139 -30.48 -5.94 7.59
N GLN A 140 -31.30 -4.91 7.79
CA GLN A 140 -31.76 -4.01 6.72
C GLN A 140 -30.62 -3.29 5.99
N ASN A 141 -29.50 -3.01 6.67
CA ASN A 141 -28.34 -2.33 6.11
C ASN A 141 -27.05 -3.16 6.28
N THR A 142 -27.15 -4.46 6.42
CA THR A 142 -26.03 -5.39 6.49
C THR A 142 -26.05 -6.33 5.30
N PHE A 143 -24.87 -6.69 4.81
CA PHE A 143 -24.73 -7.46 3.58
C PHE A 143 -23.77 -8.65 3.78
N GLU A 144 -23.81 -9.57 2.84
CA GLU A 144 -22.88 -10.69 2.69
C GLU A 144 -21.97 -10.43 1.50
N MET A 145 -20.79 -11.05 1.51
CA MET A 145 -19.87 -10.99 0.39
C MET A 145 -20.27 -11.94 -0.74
N ALA A 146 -20.99 -13.02 -0.41
CA ALA A 146 -21.42 -14.02 -1.37
C ALA A 146 -22.18 -13.39 -2.54
N ASP A 147 -21.86 -13.83 -3.76
CA ASP A 147 -22.39 -13.33 -5.03
C ASP A 147 -22.12 -11.84 -5.34
N LYS A 148 -21.41 -11.11 -4.46
CA LYS A 148 -20.99 -9.74 -4.75
C LYS A 148 -19.92 -9.73 -5.83
N ARG A 149 -19.95 -8.68 -6.66
CA ARG A 149 -18.92 -8.40 -7.64
C ARG A 149 -17.90 -7.43 -7.04
N VAL A 150 -16.69 -7.92 -6.81
CA VAL A 150 -15.57 -7.12 -6.32
C VAL A 150 -14.71 -6.69 -7.51
N GLY A 151 -14.66 -5.38 -7.75
CA GLY A 151 -13.82 -4.73 -8.73
C GLY A 151 -12.47 -4.35 -8.12
N ILE A 152 -11.40 -4.90 -8.66
CA ILE A 152 -10.03 -4.61 -8.24
C ILE A 152 -9.41 -3.62 -9.21
N LEU A 153 -9.11 -2.42 -8.73
CA LEU A 153 -8.37 -1.40 -9.46
C LEU A 153 -6.87 -1.59 -9.16
N GLY A 154 -6.16 -2.24 -10.09
CA GLY A 154 -4.76 -2.66 -9.94
C GLY A 154 -4.59 -4.11 -9.47
N ILE A 155 -4.22 -5.01 -10.40
CA ILE A 155 -4.06 -6.47 -10.14
C ILE A 155 -2.60 -6.88 -9.87
N GLY A 156 -1.84 -6.02 -9.21
CA GLY A 156 -0.47 -6.27 -8.75
C GLY A 156 -0.41 -7.30 -7.60
N ASN A 157 0.69 -7.30 -6.84
CA ASN A 157 0.89 -8.24 -5.73
C ASN A 157 -0.24 -8.19 -4.70
N ILE A 158 -0.72 -7.00 -4.35
CA ILE A 158 -1.80 -6.81 -3.36
C ILE A 158 -3.15 -7.22 -3.97
N GLY A 159 -3.50 -6.71 -5.16
CA GLY A 159 -4.78 -7.00 -5.82
C GLY A 159 -5.01 -8.50 -6.00
N ARG A 160 -3.98 -9.27 -6.37
CA ARG A 160 -4.03 -10.75 -6.46
C ARG A 160 -4.33 -11.40 -5.11
N GLN A 161 -3.79 -10.86 -4.02
CA GLN A 161 -4.07 -11.38 -2.67
C GLN A 161 -5.48 -11.03 -2.20
N VAL A 162 -6.00 -9.86 -2.57
CA VAL A 162 -7.41 -9.49 -2.32
C VAL A 162 -8.33 -10.42 -3.12
N ALA A 163 -8.08 -10.63 -4.42
CA ALA A 163 -8.85 -11.53 -5.26
C ALA A 163 -9.02 -12.93 -4.62
N LYS A 164 -7.91 -13.53 -4.19
CA LYS A 164 -7.92 -14.85 -3.53
C LYS A 164 -8.77 -14.87 -2.26
N ARG A 165 -8.74 -13.79 -1.46
CA ARG A 165 -9.46 -13.71 -0.18
C ARG A 165 -10.96 -13.54 -0.37
N VAL A 166 -11.36 -12.61 -1.26
CA VAL A 166 -12.78 -12.34 -1.48
C VAL A 166 -13.49 -13.52 -2.15
N GLN A 167 -12.79 -14.28 -3.00
CA GLN A 167 -13.30 -15.53 -3.55
C GLN A 167 -13.56 -16.60 -2.46
N GLY A 168 -12.80 -16.58 -1.38
CA GLY A 168 -13.08 -17.42 -0.20
C GLY A 168 -14.39 -17.07 0.51
N PHE A 169 -14.99 -15.93 0.21
CA PHE A 169 -16.33 -15.52 0.62
C PHE A 169 -17.38 -15.66 -0.50
N ASP A 170 -17.10 -16.47 -1.52
CA ASP A 170 -17.96 -16.71 -2.68
C ASP A 170 -18.26 -15.45 -3.52
N ALA A 171 -17.39 -14.43 -3.47
CA ALA A 171 -17.50 -13.25 -4.31
C ALA A 171 -16.94 -13.51 -5.72
N LYS A 172 -17.49 -12.79 -6.71
CA LYS A 172 -16.99 -12.75 -8.09
C LYS A 172 -15.99 -11.62 -8.22
N VAL A 173 -14.88 -11.85 -8.93
CA VAL A 173 -13.80 -10.87 -9.05
C VAL A 173 -13.62 -10.44 -10.50
N GLN A 174 -13.66 -9.13 -10.70
CA GLN A 174 -13.22 -8.47 -11.93
C GLN A 174 -12.13 -7.46 -11.63
N TYR A 175 -11.31 -7.12 -12.62
CA TYR A 175 -10.24 -6.16 -12.42
C TYR A 175 -10.02 -5.26 -13.64
N PHE A 176 -9.48 -4.08 -13.36
CA PHE A 176 -8.85 -3.20 -14.32
C PHE A 176 -7.40 -2.93 -13.93
N ASP A 177 -6.51 -2.94 -14.90
CA ASP A 177 -5.12 -2.57 -14.76
C ASP A 177 -4.62 -2.00 -16.09
N LEU A 178 -3.68 -1.04 -16.05
CA LEU A 178 -3.02 -0.53 -17.26
C LEU A 178 -2.18 -1.62 -17.94
N TYR A 179 -1.74 -2.61 -17.17
CA TYR A 179 -0.98 -3.78 -17.62
C TYR A 179 -1.77 -5.06 -17.30
N PRO A 180 -2.71 -5.49 -18.18
CA PRO A 180 -3.52 -6.66 -17.92
C PRO A 180 -2.69 -7.92 -17.74
N LEU A 181 -3.20 -8.85 -16.95
CA LEU A 181 -2.61 -10.19 -16.83
C LEU A 181 -2.70 -10.94 -18.14
N ASP A 182 -1.76 -11.85 -18.38
CA ASP A 182 -1.91 -12.83 -19.42
C ASP A 182 -3.12 -13.77 -19.13
N GLU A 183 -3.70 -14.33 -20.18
CA GLU A 183 -4.91 -15.16 -20.11
C GLU A 183 -4.76 -16.34 -19.12
N LYS A 184 -3.58 -16.96 -19.08
CA LYS A 184 -3.31 -18.09 -18.20
C LYS A 184 -3.33 -17.66 -16.74
N THR A 185 -2.63 -16.59 -16.40
CA THR A 185 -2.59 -16.04 -15.05
C THR A 185 -3.98 -15.57 -14.60
N ALA A 186 -4.74 -14.90 -15.47
CA ALA A 186 -6.10 -14.47 -15.17
C ALA A 186 -7.03 -15.67 -14.90
N ALA A 187 -6.93 -16.72 -15.70
CA ALA A 187 -7.71 -17.95 -15.51
C ALA A 187 -7.32 -18.69 -14.21
N GLU A 188 -6.03 -18.80 -13.90
CA GLU A 188 -5.54 -19.41 -12.66
C GLU A 188 -6.01 -18.65 -11.41
N LEU A 189 -6.10 -17.33 -11.49
CA LEU A 189 -6.62 -16.48 -10.42
C LEU A 189 -8.15 -16.40 -10.40
N ASN A 190 -8.83 -16.91 -11.42
CA ASN A 190 -10.26 -16.81 -11.61
C ASN A 190 -10.76 -15.36 -11.54
N VAL A 191 -10.15 -14.46 -12.31
CA VAL A 191 -10.46 -13.02 -12.39
C VAL A 191 -10.74 -12.61 -13.83
N GLU A 192 -11.69 -11.68 -14.02
CA GLU A 192 -12.11 -11.18 -15.32
C GLU A 192 -11.57 -9.77 -15.55
N TYR A 193 -10.87 -9.54 -16.68
CA TYR A 193 -10.47 -8.21 -17.09
C TYR A 193 -11.66 -7.46 -17.69
N VAL A 194 -11.87 -6.23 -17.24
CA VAL A 194 -12.93 -5.35 -17.74
C VAL A 194 -12.41 -3.94 -17.99
N SER A 195 -13.16 -3.12 -18.74
CA SER A 195 -12.85 -1.70 -18.88
C SER A 195 -13.00 -0.96 -17.54
N LEU A 196 -12.37 0.23 -17.42
CA LEU A 196 -12.53 1.06 -16.22
C LEU A 196 -14.00 1.42 -15.99
N GLU A 197 -14.73 1.81 -17.01
CA GLU A 197 -16.15 2.12 -16.95
C GLU A 197 -16.98 0.92 -16.46
N GLU A 198 -16.72 -0.27 -17.01
CA GLU A 198 -17.40 -1.49 -16.59
C GLU A 198 -17.04 -1.88 -15.15
N LEU A 199 -15.78 -1.70 -14.73
CA LEU A 199 -15.35 -1.92 -13.35
C LEU A 199 -16.20 -1.13 -12.39
N PHE A 200 -16.37 0.18 -12.62
CA PHE A 200 -17.13 1.06 -11.72
C PHE A 200 -18.64 0.81 -11.81
N SER A 201 -19.20 0.62 -13.01
CA SER A 201 -20.64 0.50 -13.17
C SER A 201 -21.23 -0.83 -12.71
N THR A 202 -20.45 -1.90 -12.69
CA THR A 202 -20.96 -3.24 -12.38
C THR A 202 -20.56 -3.77 -10.99
N SER A 203 -19.53 -3.21 -10.36
CA SER A 203 -19.06 -3.69 -9.05
C SER A 203 -20.01 -3.31 -7.91
N ASP A 204 -20.04 -4.15 -6.88
CA ASP A 204 -20.67 -3.86 -5.58
C ASP A 204 -19.62 -3.32 -4.60
N ILE A 205 -18.35 -3.63 -4.83
CA ILE A 205 -17.20 -3.16 -4.07
C ILE A 205 -16.10 -2.80 -5.06
N ILE A 206 -15.54 -1.59 -4.96
CA ILE A 206 -14.30 -1.21 -5.64
C ILE A 206 -13.18 -1.19 -4.61
N SER A 207 -12.05 -1.85 -4.92
CA SER A 207 -10.86 -1.88 -4.07
C SER A 207 -9.63 -1.42 -4.82
N CYS A 208 -9.00 -0.33 -4.34
CA CYS A 208 -7.88 0.34 -4.99
C CYS A 208 -6.54 -0.24 -4.52
N HIS A 209 -5.72 -0.68 -5.49
CA HIS A 209 -4.40 -1.29 -5.26
C HIS A 209 -3.35 -0.85 -6.30
N THR A 210 -3.60 0.25 -6.99
CA THR A 210 -2.65 0.87 -7.93
C THR A 210 -1.56 1.65 -7.18
N PRO A 211 -0.34 1.77 -7.73
CA PRO A 211 0.61 2.78 -7.27
C PRO A 211 0.08 4.18 -7.60
N LEU A 212 0.64 5.21 -6.98
CA LEU A 212 0.39 6.60 -7.35
C LEU A 212 1.35 7.00 -8.48
N THR A 213 0.79 7.32 -9.64
CA THR A 213 1.48 7.83 -10.83
C THR A 213 0.63 8.94 -11.46
N ASN A 214 1.13 9.61 -12.49
CA ASN A 214 0.33 10.59 -13.24
C ASN A 214 -0.95 9.96 -13.83
N ASP A 215 -0.90 8.71 -14.27
CA ASP A 215 -2.05 8.00 -14.85
C ASP A 215 -3.07 7.54 -13.80
N THR A 216 -2.65 7.35 -12.57
CA THR A 216 -3.51 6.82 -11.49
C THR A 216 -3.94 7.88 -10.48
N LYS A 217 -3.33 9.08 -10.52
CA LYS A 217 -3.78 10.20 -9.70
C LYS A 217 -5.21 10.58 -10.08
N HIS A 218 -6.08 10.59 -9.07
CA HIS A 218 -7.52 10.89 -9.23
C HIS A 218 -8.19 10.02 -10.31
N ILE A 219 -7.73 8.78 -10.50
CA ILE A 219 -8.42 7.82 -11.37
C ILE A 219 -9.82 7.50 -10.82
N VAL A 220 -9.99 7.59 -9.48
CA VAL A 220 -11.28 7.60 -8.80
C VAL A 220 -11.65 9.06 -8.57
N ASN A 221 -12.60 9.57 -9.35
CA ASN A 221 -13.06 10.97 -9.36
C ASN A 221 -14.57 11.05 -9.47
N ALA A 222 -15.12 12.26 -9.62
CA ALA A 222 -16.57 12.47 -9.69
C ALA A 222 -17.22 11.67 -10.83
N ASP A 223 -16.57 11.57 -11.99
CA ASP A 223 -17.12 10.85 -13.14
C ASP A 223 -17.17 9.34 -12.85
N THR A 224 -16.06 8.75 -12.40
CA THR A 224 -16.01 7.31 -12.09
C THR A 224 -16.89 6.95 -10.88
N LEU A 225 -16.95 7.80 -9.84
CA LEU A 225 -17.85 7.60 -8.70
C LEU A 225 -19.32 7.64 -9.13
N SER A 226 -19.69 8.50 -10.09
CA SER A 226 -21.05 8.61 -10.60
C SER A 226 -21.53 7.34 -11.34
N LEU A 227 -20.62 6.51 -11.84
CA LEU A 227 -20.93 5.23 -12.46
C LEU A 227 -21.27 4.13 -11.44
N MET A 228 -20.83 4.29 -10.18
CA MET A 228 -21.02 3.26 -9.16
C MET A 228 -22.48 3.09 -8.78
N LYS A 229 -22.83 1.89 -8.35
CA LYS A 229 -24.15 1.62 -7.79
C LYS A 229 -24.35 2.40 -6.49
N PRO A 230 -25.54 2.94 -6.19
CA PRO A 230 -25.81 3.62 -4.91
C PRO A 230 -25.58 2.74 -3.67
N THR A 231 -25.55 1.41 -3.84
CA THR A 231 -25.27 0.45 -2.78
C THR A 231 -23.80 0.04 -2.72
N ALA A 232 -22.97 0.51 -3.67
CA ALA A 232 -21.57 0.13 -3.77
C ALA A 232 -20.72 0.83 -2.69
N ILE A 233 -19.61 0.20 -2.34
CA ILE A 233 -18.62 0.74 -1.41
C ILE A 233 -17.25 0.88 -2.09
N LEU A 234 -16.48 1.88 -1.66
CA LEU A 234 -15.11 2.11 -2.10
C LEU A 234 -14.13 1.74 -0.99
N ILE A 235 -13.07 0.99 -1.31
CA ILE A 235 -11.97 0.67 -0.40
C ILE A 235 -10.68 1.23 -0.97
N ASN A 236 -9.96 2.03 -0.18
CA ASN A 236 -8.63 2.52 -0.56
C ASN A 236 -7.59 2.17 0.50
N THR A 237 -6.71 1.23 0.17
CA THR A 237 -5.52 0.84 0.94
C THR A 237 -4.24 1.03 0.11
N SER A 238 -4.30 1.86 -0.94
CA SER A 238 -3.19 2.13 -1.85
C SER A 238 -2.49 3.45 -1.52
N ARG A 239 -2.94 4.55 -2.14
CA ARG A 239 -2.51 5.93 -1.86
C ARG A 239 -3.72 6.87 -1.86
N GLY A 240 -3.72 7.87 -0.95
CA GLY A 240 -4.79 8.85 -0.87
C GLY A 240 -5.11 9.50 -2.21
N PRO A 241 -4.13 10.11 -2.91
CA PRO A 241 -4.38 10.81 -4.17
C PRO A 241 -4.77 9.93 -5.38
N VAL A 242 -4.91 8.63 -5.22
CA VAL A 242 -5.57 7.77 -6.23
C VAL A 242 -7.06 8.10 -6.31
N VAL A 243 -7.62 8.58 -5.20
CA VAL A 243 -9.00 9.04 -5.09
C VAL A 243 -8.98 10.57 -4.97
N ASP A 244 -9.80 11.26 -5.75
CA ASP A 244 -10.13 12.66 -5.54
C ASP A 244 -10.98 12.75 -4.26
N GLU A 245 -10.37 13.23 -3.18
CA GLU A 245 -10.98 13.23 -1.85
C GLU A 245 -12.20 14.14 -1.77
N GLU A 246 -12.18 15.29 -2.46
CA GLU A 246 -13.34 16.19 -2.53
C GLU A 246 -14.51 15.52 -3.27
N ALA A 247 -14.24 14.86 -4.38
CA ALA A 247 -15.25 14.09 -5.12
C ALA A 247 -15.83 12.94 -4.28
N LEU A 248 -14.99 12.24 -3.51
CA LEU A 248 -15.43 11.18 -2.59
C LEU A 248 -16.34 11.73 -1.47
N ILE A 249 -15.96 12.84 -0.83
CA ILE A 249 -16.79 13.51 0.19
C ILE A 249 -18.17 13.82 -0.39
N ASN A 250 -18.21 14.47 -1.55
CA ASN A 250 -19.45 14.82 -2.22
C ASN A 250 -20.29 13.57 -2.59
N ALA A 251 -19.65 12.49 -3.05
CA ALA A 251 -20.35 11.26 -3.41
C ALA A 251 -20.98 10.57 -2.19
N LEU A 252 -20.29 10.57 -1.06
CA LEU A 252 -20.78 10.00 0.21
C LEU A 252 -21.92 10.83 0.81
N ASP A 253 -21.78 12.17 0.84
CA ASP A 253 -22.79 13.08 1.38
C ASP A 253 -24.10 13.03 0.58
N ASN A 254 -24.02 12.89 -0.74
CA ASN A 254 -25.18 12.84 -1.62
C ASN A 254 -25.70 11.42 -1.86
N GLY A 255 -25.12 10.39 -1.25
CA GLY A 255 -25.54 9.00 -1.41
C GLY A 255 -25.33 8.44 -2.81
N VAL A 256 -24.37 8.98 -3.57
CA VAL A 256 -23.95 8.42 -4.87
C VAL A 256 -23.37 7.04 -4.67
N ILE A 257 -22.61 6.84 -3.59
CA ILE A 257 -22.14 5.53 -3.12
C ILE A 257 -22.52 5.35 -1.64
N ALA A 258 -22.61 4.11 -1.18
CA ALA A 258 -23.08 3.79 0.15
C ALA A 258 -22.08 4.12 1.27
N ALA A 259 -20.80 3.80 1.08
CA ALA A 259 -19.80 3.92 2.12
C ALA A 259 -18.37 3.85 1.56
N ALA A 260 -17.39 4.22 2.39
CA ALA A 260 -15.97 4.04 2.06
C ALA A 260 -15.17 3.44 3.24
N GLY A 261 -14.16 2.64 2.90
CA GLY A 261 -13.14 2.12 3.82
C GLY A 261 -11.76 2.64 3.42
N LEU A 262 -11.17 3.47 4.25
CA LEU A 262 -9.97 4.23 3.92
C LEU A 262 -8.85 3.93 4.92
N ASP A 263 -7.69 3.50 4.40
CA ASP A 263 -6.46 3.41 5.19
C ASP A 263 -5.50 4.56 4.86
N VAL A 264 -5.78 5.30 3.79
CA VAL A 264 -4.95 6.38 3.25
C VAL A 264 -5.80 7.61 2.88
N PHE A 265 -5.17 8.80 2.94
CA PHE A 265 -5.81 10.09 2.70
C PHE A 265 -4.94 10.95 1.77
N GLU A 266 -5.51 11.97 1.13
CA GLU A 266 -4.73 12.88 0.29
C GLU A 266 -3.65 13.61 1.09
N GLU A 267 -3.98 14.06 2.29
CA GLU A 267 -3.04 14.64 3.24
C GLU A 267 -2.81 13.67 4.41
N GLU A 268 -1.57 13.32 4.66
CA GLU A 268 -1.15 12.44 5.76
C GLU A 268 -0.04 13.09 6.60
N PRO A 269 -0.23 13.21 7.94
CA PRO A 269 -1.39 12.77 8.74
C PRO A 269 -2.66 13.52 8.41
N VAL A 270 -3.79 12.79 8.33
CA VAL A 270 -5.10 13.39 8.04
C VAL A 270 -5.48 14.45 9.08
N SER A 271 -6.00 15.60 8.61
CA SER A 271 -6.47 16.65 9.51
C SER A 271 -7.66 16.17 10.36
N PRO A 272 -7.70 16.48 11.68
CA PRO A 272 -8.86 16.18 12.52
C PRO A 272 -10.16 16.82 12.04
N ASP A 273 -10.07 17.86 11.21
CA ASP A 273 -11.23 18.56 10.63
C ASP A 273 -11.71 17.95 9.31
N ASN A 274 -11.00 16.97 8.77
CA ASN A 274 -11.39 16.29 7.54
C ASN A 274 -12.84 15.75 7.64
N PRO A 275 -13.74 16.10 6.70
CA PRO A 275 -15.13 15.67 6.73
C PRO A 275 -15.30 14.15 6.77
N LEU A 276 -14.44 13.39 6.08
CA LEU A 276 -14.50 11.92 6.05
C LEU A 276 -14.44 11.29 7.44
N LEU A 277 -13.70 11.91 8.39
CA LEU A 277 -13.60 11.42 9.78
C LEU A 277 -14.87 11.63 10.60
N LYS A 278 -15.83 12.43 10.09
CA LYS A 278 -17.10 12.75 10.76
C LYS A 278 -18.28 11.98 10.17
N MET A 279 -18.08 11.23 9.08
CA MET A 279 -19.10 10.47 8.38
C MET A 279 -19.30 9.09 9.00
N ASP A 280 -20.54 8.74 9.36
CA ASP A 280 -20.88 7.43 9.92
C ASP A 280 -20.74 6.27 8.90
N ASN A 281 -20.75 6.59 7.59
CA ASN A 281 -20.55 5.63 6.50
C ASN A 281 -19.10 5.50 6.03
N VAL A 282 -18.14 6.03 6.80
CA VAL A 282 -16.70 5.90 6.54
C VAL A 282 -16.04 5.09 7.65
N VAL A 283 -15.22 4.10 7.28
CA VAL A 283 -14.33 3.38 8.19
C VAL A 283 -12.89 3.81 7.85
N ALA A 284 -12.21 4.43 8.82
CA ALA A 284 -10.88 5.02 8.66
C ALA A 284 -9.83 4.30 9.50
N THR A 285 -8.64 4.08 8.94
CA THR A 285 -7.46 3.56 9.64
C THR A 285 -6.20 4.37 9.24
N PRO A 286 -5.17 4.45 10.12
CA PRO A 286 -4.08 5.43 9.99
C PRO A 286 -2.89 4.92 9.15
N HIS A 287 -3.10 4.57 7.89
CA HIS A 287 -2.09 4.06 6.94
C HIS A 287 -1.30 2.88 7.53
N MET A 288 -2.02 1.90 8.08
CA MET A 288 -1.43 0.75 8.78
C MET A 288 -1.60 -0.57 8.04
N ALA A 289 -2.30 -0.60 6.92
CA ALA A 289 -2.66 -1.83 6.20
C ALA A 289 -1.48 -2.77 5.94
N GLY A 290 -0.32 -2.21 5.62
CA GLY A 290 0.89 -3.00 5.34
C GLY A 290 1.75 -3.32 6.57
N THR A 291 1.37 -2.88 7.77
CA THR A 291 2.22 -2.95 8.97
C THR A 291 1.67 -3.95 9.97
N THR A 292 2.22 -5.16 9.93
CA THR A 292 1.97 -6.22 10.93
C THR A 292 3.30 -6.76 11.43
N TRP A 293 3.32 -7.39 12.61
CA TRP A 293 4.52 -8.01 13.14
C TRP A 293 5.14 -9.00 12.12
N ASP A 294 4.30 -9.83 11.51
CA ASP A 294 4.75 -10.85 10.53
C ASP A 294 5.37 -10.27 9.25
N THR A 295 5.12 -8.98 8.93
CA THR A 295 5.68 -8.39 7.72
C THR A 295 7.16 -8.03 7.85
N TRP A 296 7.67 -7.79 9.08
CA TRP A 296 9.04 -7.32 9.29
C TRP A 296 10.06 -8.36 8.85
N ALA A 297 9.88 -9.62 9.27
CA ALA A 297 10.73 -10.72 8.83
C ALA A 297 10.80 -10.85 7.31
N ARG A 298 9.63 -10.79 6.64
CA ARG A 298 9.58 -10.91 5.17
C ARG A 298 10.23 -9.73 4.45
N ARG A 299 10.04 -8.50 4.96
CA ARG A 299 10.64 -7.28 4.40
C ARG A 299 12.16 -7.29 4.57
N ALA A 300 12.64 -7.62 5.78
CA ALA A 300 14.05 -7.68 6.08
C ALA A 300 14.75 -8.76 5.25
N ASN A 301 14.24 -9.98 5.25
CA ASN A 301 14.78 -11.08 4.44
C ASN A 301 14.84 -10.70 2.96
N PHE A 302 13.75 -10.20 2.37
CA PHE A 302 13.73 -9.77 0.97
C PHE A 302 14.79 -8.68 0.68
N GLY A 303 14.93 -7.71 1.58
CA GLY A 303 15.91 -6.63 1.42
C GLY A 303 17.35 -7.15 1.46
N PHE A 304 17.68 -7.98 2.45
CA PHE A 304 19.02 -8.57 2.54
C PHE A 304 19.29 -9.59 1.43
N GLU A 305 18.32 -10.38 0.99
CA GLU A 305 18.44 -11.25 -0.17
C GLU A 305 18.77 -10.46 -1.46
N ASN A 306 18.16 -9.29 -1.65
CA ASN A 306 18.48 -8.40 -2.78
C ASN A 306 19.92 -7.88 -2.72
N MET A 307 20.39 -7.52 -1.54
CA MET A 307 21.79 -7.11 -1.34
C MET A 307 22.76 -8.27 -1.64
N GLU A 308 22.43 -9.49 -1.19
CA GLU A 308 23.21 -10.69 -1.50
C GLU A 308 23.23 -11.00 -3.01
N ARG A 309 22.10 -10.84 -3.71
CA ARG A 309 22.05 -10.99 -5.17
C ARG A 309 23.06 -10.07 -5.86
N ILE A 310 23.10 -8.80 -5.48
CA ILE A 310 24.07 -7.83 -6.04
C ILE A 310 25.52 -8.20 -5.68
N ARG A 311 25.79 -8.68 -4.47
CA ARG A 311 27.14 -9.17 -4.10
C ARG A 311 27.58 -10.31 -4.98
N ASN A 312 26.65 -11.17 -5.37
CA ASN A 312 26.89 -12.33 -6.23
C ASN A 312 26.89 -11.98 -7.74
N GLY A 313 26.74 -10.70 -8.10
CA GLY A 313 26.69 -10.26 -9.50
C GLY A 313 25.36 -10.52 -10.19
N GLU A 314 24.29 -10.77 -9.42
CA GLU A 314 22.94 -10.96 -9.92
C GLU A 314 22.16 -9.65 -9.86
N ALA A 315 21.15 -9.50 -10.72
CA ALA A 315 20.24 -8.36 -10.68
C ALA A 315 19.33 -8.42 -9.44
N PRO A 316 19.03 -7.28 -8.78
CA PRO A 316 18.07 -7.22 -7.70
C PRO A 316 16.66 -7.46 -8.23
N GLN A 317 15.77 -7.93 -7.37
CA GLN A 317 14.33 -8.10 -7.65
C GLN A 317 13.55 -6.85 -7.26
N ALA A 318 12.35 -6.71 -7.82
CA ALA A 318 11.41 -5.62 -7.51
C ALA A 318 12.01 -4.21 -7.69
N VAL A 319 12.87 -4.06 -8.69
CA VAL A 319 13.38 -2.73 -9.07
C VAL A 319 12.23 -1.86 -9.53
N VAL A 320 12.13 -0.69 -8.94
CA VAL A 320 11.12 0.30 -9.29
C VAL A 320 11.66 1.27 -10.33
N LYS A 321 10.76 1.77 -11.18
CA LYS A 321 11.07 2.74 -12.24
C LYS A 321 10.17 3.94 -12.05
N ASN A 322 10.63 5.09 -12.51
CA ASN A 322 9.76 6.23 -12.67
C ASN A 322 8.88 6.00 -13.90
N PHE A 323 7.60 5.67 -13.67
CA PHE A 323 6.63 5.46 -14.77
C PHE A 323 6.26 6.77 -15.48
N ASP A 324 6.46 7.92 -14.83
CA ASP A 324 6.14 9.24 -15.39
C ASP A 324 7.21 9.75 -16.36
N SER A 325 8.37 9.09 -16.40
CA SER A 325 9.48 9.40 -17.34
C SER A 325 9.57 8.43 -18.53
N MET A 326 8.64 7.49 -18.65
CA MET A 326 8.53 6.54 -19.77
C MET A 326 7.50 6.99 -20.78
#